data_8cfcf80705a8a5c56e2175720d309109
#
_entry.id   8cfcf80705a8a5c56e2175720d309109
#
_cell.length_a   1.000
_cell.length_b   1.000
_cell.length_c   1.000
_cell.angle_alpha   90.00
_cell.angle_beta   90.00
_cell.angle_gamma   90.00
#
_symmetry.space_group_name_H-M   'P 1'
#
loop_
_entity.id
_entity.type
_entity.pdbx_description
1 polymer ?
#
loop_
_entity_poly.entity_id
_entity_poly.type
_entity_poly.pdbx_seq_one_letter_code
_entity_poly.pdbx_strand_id
1 'polypeptide(L)'
;QELARRLSDCFAVLTRGRRTALPRHQTLRATLDWSHDLLAPAEAALLRRIGIFRGTFTAEGAAAVAGCGDLDAPAIPALLAQLAAKSLVSPDGTHCRLLDTTRAYALEKLHAAGEHSVVAQRHARHWCRLLERVGHDAAALDDTRLDDVRAALDWAFGPGGEPLLGAQLAAASAPLWYRHSMMDDYRMRLVPALACAGAAGSAGAPLFAALQLALGHTLLHAGEDAAPRAEAFRRALALAERLGDHGLAVRALWGCYADALLQGDYSRALDLAYRFGPLARASGRDGDGQVQQRLLARAQHYLGDQHAARAHADVMAHPPRRMPGGAGFQFDQRVSSLAIQGRVLWLQGQPEQAMLAAREGVDEAVRLDHSVSLCFALVLAVPVAVWCGDLAMARRCAAMMAERAGRDRLAHWAYWARAFHAVLQRHEGREGGTGIGPADALLRHPSCTGLHLDMLPTLHEGLMTPASLARAVDGRAGWAAPELLRCWGEQLVRLGAAEQAGRVFRQALALARRQGALAWELRAGTSLAGLQSLRGVGRHGGHTRGAATGPANGEDAAAVLAPLLARYREGATTRDVIIARSCLERCSA
;
A
#
# COMPACT_ATOMS: atom_id res chain seq x y z
N GLN A 1 -2.90 23.98 15.33
CA GLN A 1 -1.73 24.85 15.03
C GLN A 1 -1.41 25.80 16.18
N GLU A 2 -2.39 26.49 16.77
CA GLU A 2 -2.21 27.43 17.88
C GLU A 2 -1.70 26.73 19.16
N LEU A 3 -2.24 25.54 19.49
CA LEU A 3 -1.77 24.74 20.63
C LEU A 3 -0.33 24.22 20.42
N ALA A 4 0.02 23.82 19.21
CA ALA A 4 1.37 23.36 18.86
C ALA A 4 2.38 24.52 18.94
N ARG A 5 2.00 25.74 18.53
CA ARG A 5 2.84 26.93 18.66
C ARG A 5 3.01 27.36 20.12
N ARG A 6 1.96 27.23 20.96
CA ARG A 6 2.03 27.49 22.41
C ARG A 6 2.81 26.42 23.17
N LEU A 7 2.83 25.16 22.69
CA LEU A 7 3.67 24.11 23.29
C LEU A 7 5.15 24.26 22.92
N SER A 8 5.49 24.84 21.75
CA SER A 8 6.88 25.23 21.46
C SER A 8 7.39 26.38 22.32
N ASP A 9 6.48 27.15 22.92
CA ASP A 9 6.79 28.22 23.87
C ASP A 9 6.45 27.77 25.31
N CYS A 10 6.88 26.53 25.65
CA CYS A 10 6.57 25.89 26.95
C CYS A 10 7.00 26.71 28.16
N PHE A 11 7.99 27.60 28.02
CA PHE A 11 8.40 28.51 29.07
C PHE A 11 7.44 29.67 29.28
N ALA A 12 6.69 30.12 28.26
CA ALA A 12 5.68 31.16 28.41
C ALA A 12 4.41 30.64 29.13
N VAL A 13 4.11 29.33 29.00
CA VAL A 13 2.93 28.70 29.60
C VAL A 13 3.16 28.35 31.10
N LEU A 14 4.41 28.07 31.50
CA LEU A 14 4.77 27.59 32.86
C LEU A 14 5.30 28.69 33.79
N THR A 15 4.87 29.93 33.64
CA THR A 15 5.32 31.09 34.43
C THR A 15 4.72 31.20 35.82
N ARG A 16 3.78 30.31 36.26
CA ARG A 16 3.09 30.41 37.56
C ARG A 16 3.61 29.39 38.58
N GLY A 17 4.80 29.63 39.14
CA GLY A 17 5.27 28.94 40.34
C GLY A 17 4.69 29.53 41.65
N ARG A 18 4.85 28.84 42.79
CA ARG A 18 4.48 29.35 44.12
C ARG A 18 5.31 30.59 44.44
N ARG A 19 4.64 31.74 44.62
CA ARG A 19 5.28 33.06 44.95
C ARG A 19 6.13 33.05 46.21
N THR A 20 5.97 32.09 47.10
CA THR A 20 6.67 31.94 48.38
C THR A 20 7.90 30.98 48.31
N ALA A 21 8.16 30.35 47.15
CA ALA A 21 9.31 29.47 46.97
C ALA A 21 10.61 30.28 46.80
N LEU A 22 11.76 29.62 47.07
CA LEU A 22 13.08 30.23 46.78
C LEU A 22 13.14 30.65 45.29
N PRO A 23 13.88 31.74 44.93
CA PRO A 23 13.93 32.27 43.55
C PRO A 23 14.19 31.19 42.48
N ARG A 24 15.01 30.20 42.77
CA ARG A 24 15.32 29.05 41.89
C ARG A 24 14.15 28.08 41.64
N HIS A 25 13.10 28.12 42.46
CA HIS A 25 11.89 27.28 42.37
C HIS A 25 10.66 28.07 41.95
N GLN A 26 10.80 29.35 41.64
CA GLN A 26 9.67 30.19 41.23
C GLN A 26 9.21 29.95 39.80
N THR A 27 10.13 29.51 38.89
CA THR A 27 9.83 29.12 37.50
C THR A 27 10.69 27.94 37.11
N LEU A 28 10.21 27.10 36.19
CA LEU A 28 10.97 25.99 35.64
C LEU A 28 12.26 26.49 34.99
N ARG A 29 12.22 27.66 34.34
CA ARG A 29 13.37 28.30 33.72
C ARG A 29 14.48 28.61 34.74
N ALA A 30 14.12 29.25 35.87
CA ALA A 30 15.08 29.58 36.93
C ALA A 30 15.74 28.31 37.51
N THR A 31 14.99 27.21 37.61
CA THR A 31 15.54 25.91 38.05
C THR A 31 16.55 25.36 37.05
N LEU A 32 16.25 25.47 35.74
CA LEU A 32 17.15 25.01 34.67
C LEU A 32 18.40 25.91 34.57
N ASP A 33 18.26 27.25 34.69
CA ASP A 33 19.40 28.18 34.71
C ASP A 33 20.32 27.86 35.90
N TRP A 34 19.75 27.68 37.11
CA TRP A 34 20.56 27.31 38.28
C TRP A 34 21.26 25.95 38.12
N SER A 35 20.59 24.93 37.57
CA SER A 35 21.17 23.63 37.31
C SER A 35 22.28 23.70 36.25
N HIS A 36 22.11 24.53 35.21
CA HIS A 36 23.07 24.76 34.16
C HIS A 36 24.36 25.50 34.67
N ASP A 37 24.19 26.49 35.57
CA ASP A 37 25.30 27.28 36.13
C ASP A 37 26.18 26.43 37.05
N LEU A 38 25.69 25.28 37.53
CA LEU A 38 26.46 24.31 38.32
C LEU A 38 27.19 23.26 37.45
N LEU A 39 27.05 23.31 36.13
CA LEU A 39 27.72 22.38 35.23
C LEU A 39 29.18 22.79 35.00
N ALA A 40 30.07 21.80 34.92
CA ALA A 40 31.39 22.02 34.38
C ALA A 40 31.31 22.47 32.90
N PRO A 41 32.29 23.21 32.37
CA PRO A 41 32.26 23.70 30.98
C PRO A 41 31.98 22.60 29.94
N ALA A 42 32.57 21.41 30.08
CA ALA A 42 32.36 20.28 29.21
C ALA A 42 30.93 19.68 29.31
N GLU A 43 30.38 19.62 30.54
CA GLU A 43 28.98 19.16 30.74
C GLU A 43 28.00 20.15 30.13
N ALA A 44 28.20 21.44 30.30
CA ALA A 44 27.36 22.49 29.72
C ALA A 44 27.43 22.47 28.18
N ALA A 45 28.63 22.26 27.61
CA ALA A 45 28.84 22.09 26.18
C ALA A 45 28.10 20.86 25.65
N LEU A 46 28.19 19.71 26.33
CA LEU A 46 27.50 18.50 25.94
C LEU A 46 25.98 18.72 26.03
N LEU A 47 25.45 19.24 27.15
CA LEU A 47 24.04 19.44 27.33
C LEU A 47 23.40 20.28 26.20
N ARG A 48 24.01 21.45 25.86
CA ARG A 48 23.49 22.29 24.79
C ARG A 48 23.54 21.61 23.42
N ARG A 49 24.59 20.82 23.12
CA ARG A 49 24.74 20.14 21.81
C ARG A 49 23.82 18.94 21.64
N ILE A 50 23.60 18.13 22.69
CA ILE A 50 22.62 17.01 22.61
C ILE A 50 21.17 17.47 22.57
N GLY A 51 20.90 18.75 22.87
CA GLY A 51 19.58 19.37 22.69
C GLY A 51 19.07 19.31 21.25
N ILE A 52 19.94 19.05 20.25
CA ILE A 52 19.57 18.88 18.85
C ILE A 52 18.69 17.64 18.62
N PHE A 53 18.90 16.57 19.40
CA PHE A 53 18.11 15.35 19.28
C PHE A 53 16.67 15.58 19.73
N ARG A 54 15.73 15.12 18.91
CA ARG A 54 14.29 15.20 19.21
C ARG A 54 13.76 13.95 19.90
N GLY A 55 14.36 12.81 19.62
CA GLY A 55 14.03 11.52 20.20
C GLY A 55 15.10 10.99 21.15
N THR A 56 15.18 9.66 21.24
CA THR A 56 16.23 8.96 21.96
C THR A 56 17.52 8.93 21.14
N PHE A 57 18.64 8.96 21.82
CA PHE A 57 19.98 8.87 21.20
C PHE A 57 20.89 7.93 21.99
N THR A 58 21.87 7.34 21.31
CA THR A 58 22.90 6.51 21.95
C THR A 58 24.12 7.36 22.35
N ALA A 59 24.95 6.85 23.23
CA ALA A 59 26.22 7.49 23.56
C ALA A 59 27.13 7.67 22.33
N GLU A 60 27.10 6.70 21.38
CA GLU A 60 27.80 6.80 20.10
C GLU A 60 27.22 7.94 19.23
N GLY A 61 25.89 8.06 19.16
CA GLY A 61 25.20 9.14 18.45
C GLY A 61 25.56 10.51 19.06
N ALA A 62 25.53 10.63 20.38
CA ALA A 62 25.93 11.84 21.07
C ALA A 62 27.40 12.18 20.78
N ALA A 63 28.34 11.20 20.79
CA ALA A 63 29.74 11.39 20.45
C ALA A 63 29.94 11.85 18.99
N ALA A 64 29.19 11.25 18.06
CA ALA A 64 29.23 11.63 16.64
C ALA A 64 28.77 13.08 16.40
N VAL A 65 27.75 13.54 17.15
CA VAL A 65 27.13 14.85 16.97
C VAL A 65 27.79 15.93 17.83
N ALA A 66 27.96 15.69 19.12
CA ALA A 66 28.43 16.69 20.08
C ALA A 66 29.97 16.73 20.23
N GLY A 67 30.70 15.66 19.83
CA GLY A 67 32.17 15.58 19.96
C GLY A 67 32.87 16.42 18.91
N CYS A 68 33.00 17.71 19.15
CA CYS A 68 33.71 18.66 18.28
C CYS A 68 34.24 19.85 19.09
N GLY A 69 35.22 20.55 18.53
CA GLY A 69 35.84 21.72 19.15
C GLY A 69 36.52 21.37 20.47
N ASP A 70 35.98 21.89 21.55
CA ASP A 70 36.43 21.74 22.92
C ASP A 70 35.98 20.44 23.62
N LEU A 71 35.25 19.59 22.94
CA LEU A 71 34.68 18.37 23.52
C LEU A 71 35.12 17.11 22.75
N ASP A 72 35.95 16.31 23.40
CA ASP A 72 36.46 15.06 22.83
C ASP A 72 35.40 13.97 22.83
N ALA A 73 35.21 13.32 21.68
CA ALA A 73 34.21 12.24 21.51
C ALA A 73 34.36 11.08 22.53
N PRO A 74 35.59 10.59 22.88
CA PRO A 74 35.76 9.57 23.91
C PRO A 74 35.31 9.97 25.33
N ALA A 75 35.26 11.26 25.66
CA ALA A 75 34.81 11.74 26.98
C ALA A 75 33.29 11.76 27.13
N ILE A 76 32.52 11.70 26.02
CA ILE A 76 31.06 11.88 26.02
C ILE A 76 30.30 10.85 26.85
N PRO A 77 30.61 9.53 26.83
CA PRO A 77 29.89 8.57 27.67
C PRO A 77 29.99 8.89 29.17
N ALA A 78 31.16 9.32 29.66
CA ALA A 78 31.34 9.71 31.04
C ALA A 78 30.56 11.00 31.39
N LEU A 79 30.56 11.99 30.50
CA LEU A 79 29.83 13.24 30.69
C LEU A 79 28.31 13.01 30.64
N LEU A 80 27.81 12.07 29.80
CA LEU A 80 26.40 11.67 29.81
C LEU A 80 25.98 11.04 31.14
N ALA A 81 26.84 10.20 31.74
CA ALA A 81 26.59 9.63 33.05
C ALA A 81 26.53 10.71 34.15
N GLN A 82 27.39 11.74 34.07
CA GLN A 82 27.38 12.88 34.99
C GLN A 82 26.10 13.72 34.84
N LEU A 83 25.66 13.98 33.58
CA LEU A 83 24.40 14.69 33.32
C LEU A 83 23.18 13.87 33.79
N ALA A 84 23.23 12.53 33.66
CA ALA A 84 22.20 11.65 34.16
C ALA A 84 22.13 11.66 35.69
N ALA A 85 23.25 11.64 36.38
CA ALA A 85 23.32 11.77 37.84
C ALA A 85 22.75 13.11 38.34
N LYS A 86 22.81 14.16 37.50
CA LYS A 86 22.20 15.48 37.76
C LYS A 86 20.76 15.58 37.26
N SER A 87 20.14 14.47 36.78
CA SER A 87 18.76 14.39 36.26
C SER A 87 18.48 15.31 35.06
N LEU A 88 19.51 15.72 34.33
CA LEU A 88 19.38 16.52 33.10
C LEU A 88 19.26 15.65 31.84
N VAL A 89 19.69 14.40 31.92
CA VAL A 89 19.53 13.36 30.90
C VAL A 89 18.84 12.16 31.54
N SER A 90 17.86 11.58 30.89
CA SER A 90 17.17 10.37 31.35
C SER A 90 17.70 9.15 30.59
N PRO A 91 18.35 8.18 31.25
CA PRO A 91 18.72 6.91 30.66
C PRO A 91 17.47 6.08 30.33
N ASP A 92 17.47 5.39 29.19
CA ASP A 92 16.41 4.48 28.73
C ASP A 92 17.07 3.25 28.06
N GLY A 93 17.43 2.27 28.85
CA GLY A 93 18.23 1.11 28.41
C GLY A 93 19.59 1.52 27.86
N THR A 94 19.84 1.24 26.59
CA THR A 94 21.08 1.64 25.89
C THR A 94 21.00 3.05 25.28
N HIS A 95 19.85 3.70 25.42
CA HIS A 95 19.59 5.05 24.91
C HIS A 95 19.52 6.06 26.03
N CYS A 96 19.60 7.32 25.64
CA CYS A 96 19.36 8.48 26.49
C CYS A 96 18.32 9.37 25.84
N ARG A 97 17.59 10.15 26.65
CA ARG A 97 16.70 11.20 26.16
C ARG A 97 16.76 12.43 27.04
N LEU A 98 16.39 13.57 26.46
CA LEU A 98 16.12 14.79 27.21
C LEU A 98 14.60 14.92 27.42
N LEU A 99 14.20 15.46 28.57
CA LEU A 99 12.83 15.96 28.72
C LEU A 99 12.62 17.14 27.78
N ASP A 100 11.42 17.31 27.24
CA ASP A 100 11.11 18.36 26.25
C ASP A 100 11.49 19.77 26.74
N THR A 101 11.27 20.06 28.01
CA THR A 101 11.68 21.33 28.63
C THR A 101 13.17 21.50 28.72
N THR A 102 13.91 20.46 29.10
CA THR A 102 15.39 20.46 29.13
C THR A 102 15.96 20.58 27.73
N ARG A 103 15.36 19.89 26.75
CA ARG A 103 15.75 19.97 25.34
C ARG A 103 15.54 21.37 24.77
N ALA A 104 14.37 21.99 25.00
CA ALA A 104 14.11 23.36 24.55
C ALA A 104 15.10 24.36 25.13
N TYR A 105 15.42 24.23 26.42
CA TYR A 105 16.43 25.03 27.09
C TYR A 105 17.84 24.81 26.49
N ALA A 106 18.23 23.57 26.30
CA ALA A 106 19.52 23.19 25.69
C ALA A 106 19.67 23.77 24.27
N LEU A 107 18.62 23.72 23.46
CA LEU A 107 18.59 24.33 22.12
C LEU A 107 18.76 25.85 22.17
N GLU A 108 18.12 26.52 23.10
CA GLU A 108 18.30 27.96 23.29
C GLU A 108 19.75 28.30 23.61
N LYS A 109 20.40 27.54 24.53
CA LYS A 109 21.82 27.70 24.85
C LYS A 109 22.74 27.38 23.66
N LEU A 110 22.35 26.38 22.83
CA LEU A 110 23.07 26.04 21.60
C LEU A 110 23.05 27.21 20.58
N HIS A 111 21.89 27.84 20.41
CA HIS A 111 21.74 29.02 19.55
C HIS A 111 22.53 30.21 20.09
N ALA A 112 22.43 30.47 21.41
CA ALA A 112 23.17 31.56 22.07
C ALA A 112 24.71 31.40 21.97
N ALA A 113 25.18 30.15 21.95
CA ALA A 113 26.60 29.86 21.75
C ALA A 113 27.07 29.95 20.26
N GLY A 114 26.15 30.15 19.31
CA GLY A 114 26.48 30.19 17.88
C GLY A 114 26.89 28.84 17.27
N GLU A 115 26.72 27.73 18.00
CA GLU A 115 27.15 26.39 17.59
C GLU A 115 26.09 25.62 16.77
N HIS A 116 24.85 26.15 16.67
CA HIS A 116 23.73 25.43 16.10
C HIS A 116 23.99 24.87 14.69
N SER A 117 24.58 25.67 13.78
CA SER A 117 24.80 25.22 12.39
C SER A 117 25.78 24.05 12.31
N VAL A 118 26.88 24.09 13.06
CA VAL A 118 27.89 23.03 13.10
C VAL A 118 27.31 21.73 13.68
N VAL A 119 26.57 21.84 14.78
CA VAL A 119 25.95 20.67 15.43
C VAL A 119 24.86 20.09 14.58
N ALA A 120 24.02 20.91 13.93
CA ALA A 120 22.96 20.46 13.02
C ALA A 120 23.51 19.76 11.77
N GLN A 121 24.63 20.26 11.20
CA GLN A 121 25.33 19.59 10.12
C GLN A 121 25.81 18.19 10.54
N ARG A 122 26.43 18.09 11.73
CA ARG A 122 26.90 16.80 12.27
C ARG A 122 25.75 15.85 12.58
N HIS A 123 24.62 16.37 13.07
CA HIS A 123 23.39 15.62 13.30
C HIS A 123 22.84 15.05 11.98
N ALA A 124 22.73 15.86 10.92
CA ALA A 124 22.29 15.40 9.61
C ALA A 124 23.24 14.34 9.02
N ARG A 125 24.56 14.54 9.12
CA ARG A 125 25.56 13.55 8.69
C ARG A 125 25.50 12.24 9.49
N HIS A 126 25.26 12.33 10.80
CA HIS A 126 25.09 11.15 11.65
C HIS A 126 23.91 10.31 11.18
N TRP A 127 22.74 10.92 10.97
CA TRP A 127 21.56 10.22 10.51
C TRP A 127 21.72 9.67 9.10
N CYS A 128 22.33 10.41 8.19
CA CYS A 128 22.62 9.93 6.84
C CYS A 128 23.45 8.64 6.87
N ARG A 129 24.60 8.66 7.57
CA ARG A 129 25.48 7.49 7.71
C ARG A 129 24.82 6.31 8.43
N LEU A 130 24.00 6.58 9.45
CA LEU A 130 23.30 5.54 10.19
C LEU A 130 22.30 4.84 9.28
N LEU A 131 21.49 5.60 8.54
CA LEU A 131 20.48 5.07 7.64
C LEU A 131 21.09 4.35 6.43
N GLU A 132 22.22 4.82 5.89
CA GLU A 132 22.97 4.11 4.85
C GLU A 132 23.49 2.75 5.33
N ARG A 133 24.00 2.66 6.57
CA ARG A 133 24.47 1.39 7.17
C ARG A 133 23.33 0.40 7.40
N VAL A 134 22.21 0.87 7.90
CA VAL A 134 21.02 0.02 8.16
C VAL A 134 20.37 -0.39 6.84
N GLY A 135 20.42 0.46 5.83
CA GLY A 135 19.87 0.20 4.52
C GLY A 135 18.37 -0.09 4.57
N HIS A 136 17.95 -1.23 4.01
CA HIS A 136 16.54 -1.60 3.95
C HIS A 136 16.03 -2.42 5.14
N ASP A 137 16.87 -2.73 6.11
CA ASP A 137 16.43 -3.42 7.33
C ASP A 137 15.75 -2.44 8.30
N ALA A 138 14.51 -2.10 7.97
CA ALA A 138 13.70 -1.21 8.79
C ALA A 138 13.38 -1.78 10.19
N ALA A 139 13.55 -3.09 10.40
CA ALA A 139 13.33 -3.72 11.70
C ALA A 139 14.37 -3.30 12.75
N ALA A 140 15.53 -2.81 12.32
CA ALA A 140 16.57 -2.28 13.19
C ALA A 140 16.33 -0.82 13.60
N LEU A 141 15.33 -0.13 13.01
CA LEU A 141 15.06 1.29 13.28
C LEU A 141 14.00 1.45 14.36
N ASP A 142 14.31 2.24 15.37
CA ASP A 142 13.39 2.67 16.42
C ASP A 142 12.42 3.75 15.89
N ASP A 143 11.14 3.70 16.30
CA ASP A 143 10.10 4.62 15.85
C ASP A 143 10.34 6.08 16.22
N THR A 144 11.15 6.36 17.26
CA THR A 144 11.44 7.72 17.74
C THR A 144 12.36 8.52 16.82
N ARG A 145 12.95 7.89 15.79
CA ARG A 145 13.99 8.49 14.94
C ARG A 145 13.47 9.38 13.82
N LEU A 146 12.19 9.26 13.48
CA LEU A 146 11.61 10.03 12.37
C LEU A 146 11.64 11.54 12.63
N ASP A 147 11.44 11.98 13.88
CA ASP A 147 11.44 13.40 14.21
C ASP A 147 12.85 14.02 14.13
N ASP A 148 13.89 13.24 14.41
CA ASP A 148 15.27 13.65 14.20
C ASP A 148 15.61 13.79 12.72
N VAL A 149 15.17 12.82 11.88
CA VAL A 149 15.34 12.89 10.42
C VAL A 149 14.60 14.09 9.85
N ARG A 150 13.37 14.37 10.32
CA ARG A 150 12.62 15.58 9.93
C ARG A 150 13.39 16.85 10.25
N ALA A 151 13.87 16.96 11.48
CA ALA A 151 14.64 18.14 11.91
C ALA A 151 15.92 18.32 11.09
N ALA A 152 16.62 17.23 10.79
CA ALA A 152 17.83 17.25 9.98
C ALA A 152 17.54 17.67 8.52
N LEU A 153 16.44 17.19 7.93
CA LEU A 153 16.01 17.60 6.59
C LEU A 153 15.54 19.05 6.54
N ASP A 154 14.79 19.51 7.56
CA ASP A 154 14.32 20.88 7.67
C ASP A 154 15.51 21.86 7.80
N TRP A 155 16.55 21.49 8.54
CA TRP A 155 17.79 22.26 8.59
C TRP A 155 18.53 22.23 7.25
N ALA A 156 18.70 21.04 6.64
CA ALA A 156 19.51 20.89 5.43
C ALA A 156 18.96 21.68 4.24
N PHE A 157 17.63 21.80 4.12
CA PHE A 157 16.96 22.59 3.08
C PHE A 157 16.60 24.03 3.53
N GLY A 158 16.90 24.37 4.79
CA GLY A 158 16.69 25.69 5.34
C GLY A 158 17.83 26.66 5.05
N PRO A 159 17.69 27.94 5.48
CA PRO A 159 18.73 28.95 5.33
C PRO A 159 20.04 28.53 6.03
N GLY A 160 21.13 28.55 5.30
CA GLY A 160 22.46 28.15 5.81
C GLY A 160 22.67 26.64 5.96
N GLY A 161 21.73 25.82 5.45
CA GLY A 161 21.87 24.38 5.42
C GLY A 161 22.70 23.86 4.25
N GLU A 162 22.79 22.53 4.13
CA GLU A 162 23.51 21.83 3.06
C GLU A 162 22.51 21.02 2.19
N PRO A 163 21.98 21.55 1.07
CA PRO A 163 20.97 20.90 0.27
C PRO A 163 21.39 19.52 -0.28
N LEU A 164 22.68 19.33 -0.60
CA LEU A 164 23.17 18.04 -1.08
C LEU A 164 23.13 16.97 0.03
N LEU A 165 23.53 17.32 1.25
CA LEU A 165 23.39 16.44 2.40
C LEU A 165 21.92 16.13 2.70
N GLY A 166 21.05 17.14 2.55
CA GLY A 166 19.60 16.96 2.65
C GLY A 166 19.07 15.96 1.62
N ALA A 167 19.50 16.04 0.37
CA ALA A 167 19.12 15.11 -0.69
C ALA A 167 19.62 13.67 -0.41
N GLN A 168 20.85 13.52 0.08
CA GLN A 168 21.40 12.22 0.50
C GLN A 168 20.60 11.63 1.68
N LEU A 169 20.32 12.45 2.69
CA LEU A 169 19.50 12.04 3.84
C LEU A 169 18.09 11.68 3.44
N ALA A 170 17.47 12.43 2.51
CA ALA A 170 16.13 12.11 1.99
C ALA A 170 16.13 10.74 1.31
N ALA A 171 17.11 10.42 0.48
CA ALA A 171 17.23 9.12 -0.17
C ALA A 171 17.47 7.99 0.84
N ALA A 172 18.39 8.16 1.78
CA ALA A 172 18.74 7.16 2.80
C ALA A 172 17.57 6.89 3.78
N SER A 173 16.72 7.88 4.03
CA SER A 173 15.59 7.77 4.97
C SER A 173 14.34 7.12 4.39
N ALA A 174 14.29 6.79 3.10
CA ALA A 174 13.12 6.20 2.44
C ALA A 174 12.48 5.02 3.20
N PRO A 175 13.24 4.01 3.69
CA PRO A 175 12.67 2.88 4.42
C PRO A 175 11.94 3.29 5.70
N LEU A 176 12.40 4.34 6.37
CA LEU A 176 11.78 4.86 7.59
C LEU A 176 10.40 5.47 7.30
N TRP A 177 10.28 6.27 6.23
CA TRP A 177 9.02 6.86 5.80
C TRP A 177 7.99 5.79 5.38
N TYR A 178 8.45 4.76 4.67
CA TYR A 178 7.59 3.64 4.23
C TYR A 178 7.06 2.85 5.42
N ARG A 179 7.92 2.55 6.40
CA ARG A 179 7.52 1.84 7.62
C ARG A 179 6.40 2.56 8.36
N HIS A 180 6.49 3.89 8.46
CA HIS A 180 5.48 4.71 9.12
C HIS A 180 4.31 5.12 8.20
N SER A 181 4.32 4.69 6.93
CA SER A 181 3.29 5.04 5.94
C SER A 181 3.08 6.56 5.76
N MET A 182 4.13 7.38 6.01
CA MET A 182 4.06 8.86 5.96
C MET A 182 4.41 9.41 4.59
N MET A 183 3.63 9.02 3.57
CA MET A 183 3.93 9.27 2.17
C MET A 183 3.85 10.76 1.80
N ASP A 184 2.86 11.50 2.30
CA ASP A 184 2.69 12.93 1.99
C ASP A 184 3.82 13.77 2.59
N ASP A 185 4.19 13.50 3.85
CA ASP A 185 5.26 14.22 4.53
C ASP A 185 6.61 13.96 3.85
N TYR A 186 6.85 12.72 3.42
CA TYR A 186 8.05 12.38 2.66
C TYR A 186 8.08 13.06 1.28
N ARG A 187 6.97 13.08 0.56
CA ARG A 187 6.85 13.73 -0.75
C ARG A 187 7.26 15.22 -0.70
N MET A 188 6.83 15.93 0.32
CA MET A 188 7.20 17.34 0.51
C MET A 188 8.73 17.55 0.61
N ARG A 189 9.45 16.59 1.20
CA ARG A 189 10.91 16.62 1.34
C ARG A 189 11.65 16.14 0.09
N LEU A 190 11.00 15.33 -0.74
CA LEU A 190 11.58 14.88 -2.02
C LEU A 190 11.67 16.02 -3.05
N VAL A 191 10.78 17.02 -3.00
CA VAL A 191 10.78 18.13 -3.96
C VAL A 191 12.13 18.89 -3.99
N PRO A 192 12.61 19.47 -2.86
CA PRO A 192 13.90 20.14 -2.83
C PRO A 192 15.07 19.18 -3.07
N ALA A 193 14.97 17.92 -2.62
CA ALA A 193 15.99 16.90 -2.81
C ALA A 193 16.23 16.59 -4.29
N LEU A 194 15.14 16.41 -5.06
CA LEU A 194 15.19 16.15 -6.50
C LEU A 194 15.73 17.35 -7.28
N ALA A 195 15.37 18.57 -6.89
CA ALA A 195 15.90 19.79 -7.51
C ALA A 195 17.42 19.87 -7.33
N CYS A 196 17.91 19.62 -6.12
CA CYS A 196 19.33 19.61 -5.80
C CYS A 196 20.11 18.52 -6.57
N ALA A 197 19.62 17.27 -6.55
CA ALA A 197 20.27 16.17 -7.24
C ALA A 197 20.27 16.34 -8.76
N GLY A 198 19.19 16.91 -9.33
CA GLY A 198 19.10 17.22 -10.74
C GLY A 198 20.09 18.30 -11.19
N ALA A 199 20.34 19.32 -10.38
CA ALA A 199 21.29 20.37 -10.64
C ALA A 199 22.76 19.86 -10.65
N ALA A 200 23.06 18.74 -9.98
CA ALA A 200 24.40 18.14 -9.94
C ALA A 200 24.77 17.35 -11.23
N GLY A 201 23.88 17.27 -12.20
CA GLY A 201 24.13 16.61 -13.50
C GLY A 201 24.50 15.13 -13.37
N SER A 202 25.52 14.69 -14.13
CA SER A 202 25.93 13.28 -14.14
C SER A 202 26.46 12.79 -12.79
N ALA A 203 27.10 13.64 -12.00
CA ALA A 203 27.59 13.29 -10.66
C ALA A 203 26.44 13.04 -9.68
N GLY A 204 25.31 13.69 -9.88
CA GLY A 204 24.08 13.47 -9.09
C GLY A 204 23.21 12.32 -9.55
N ALA A 205 23.51 11.66 -10.67
CA ALA A 205 22.63 10.65 -11.28
C ALA A 205 22.26 9.48 -10.35
N PRO A 206 23.14 8.89 -9.55
CA PRO A 206 22.75 7.81 -8.62
C PRO A 206 21.75 8.29 -7.57
N LEU A 207 22.01 9.47 -6.99
CA LEU A 207 21.13 10.08 -5.99
C LEU A 207 19.78 10.46 -6.60
N PHE A 208 19.80 11.04 -7.78
CA PHE A 208 18.58 11.39 -8.51
C PHE A 208 17.73 10.16 -8.83
N ALA A 209 18.35 9.04 -9.23
CA ALA A 209 17.64 7.78 -9.48
C ALA A 209 16.97 7.23 -8.22
N ALA A 210 17.66 7.25 -7.07
CA ALA A 210 17.09 6.83 -5.79
C ALA A 210 15.92 7.73 -5.35
N LEU A 211 16.03 9.04 -5.55
CA LEU A 211 14.97 9.99 -5.23
C LEU A 211 13.77 9.87 -6.20
N GLN A 212 13.99 9.59 -7.48
CA GLN A 212 12.91 9.29 -8.43
C GLN A 212 12.15 8.02 -8.05
N LEU A 213 12.85 6.97 -7.61
CA LEU A 213 12.22 5.77 -7.07
C LEU A 213 11.36 6.10 -5.85
N ALA A 214 11.89 6.88 -4.93
CA ALA A 214 11.16 7.32 -3.74
C ALA A 214 9.92 8.15 -4.08
N LEU A 215 10.02 9.06 -5.05
CA LEU A 215 8.89 9.83 -5.56
C LEU A 215 7.81 8.91 -6.15
N GLY A 216 8.19 7.97 -7.01
CA GLY A 216 7.26 6.99 -7.59
C GLY A 216 6.48 6.23 -6.52
N HIS A 217 7.16 5.82 -5.45
CA HIS A 217 6.53 5.14 -4.32
C HIS A 217 5.56 6.02 -3.53
N THR A 218 5.88 7.29 -3.29
CA THR A 218 4.93 8.19 -2.60
C THR A 218 3.70 8.46 -3.47
N LEU A 219 3.88 8.66 -4.77
CA LEU A 219 2.78 8.88 -5.72
C LEU A 219 1.88 7.65 -5.89
N LEU A 220 2.41 6.45 -5.67
CA LEU A 220 1.62 5.21 -5.70
C LEU A 220 0.49 5.23 -4.66
N HIS A 221 0.71 5.90 -3.53
CA HIS A 221 -0.25 5.98 -2.41
C HIS A 221 -1.01 7.30 -2.33
N ALA A 222 -0.61 8.31 -3.07
CA ALA A 222 -1.23 9.63 -3.07
C ALA A 222 -2.57 9.70 -3.84
N GLY A 223 -2.87 8.71 -4.68
CA GLY A 223 -4.12 8.70 -5.45
C GLY A 223 -4.21 9.79 -6.53
N GLU A 224 -3.08 10.34 -6.93
CA GLU A 224 -2.95 11.37 -7.97
C GLU A 224 -2.78 10.76 -9.38
N ASP A 225 -2.65 11.63 -10.40
CA ASP A 225 -2.48 11.24 -11.79
C ASP A 225 -1.41 10.17 -12.00
N ALA A 226 -1.72 9.21 -12.89
CA ALA A 226 -0.84 8.10 -13.20
C ALA A 226 0.46 8.52 -13.91
N ALA A 227 0.43 9.59 -14.72
CA ALA A 227 1.54 9.97 -15.58
C ALA A 227 2.81 10.38 -14.80
N PRO A 228 2.76 11.23 -13.75
CA PRO A 228 3.94 11.56 -12.95
C PRO A 228 4.54 10.34 -12.23
N ARG A 229 3.69 9.43 -11.73
CA ARG A 229 4.10 8.19 -11.07
C ARG A 229 4.83 7.25 -12.03
N ALA A 230 4.24 6.99 -13.19
CA ALA A 230 4.84 6.16 -14.23
C ALA A 230 6.18 6.72 -14.71
N GLU A 231 6.26 8.05 -14.86
CA GLU A 231 7.47 8.75 -15.27
C GLU A 231 8.57 8.61 -14.22
N ALA A 232 8.25 8.80 -12.93
CA ALA A 232 9.22 8.67 -11.85
C ALA A 232 9.84 7.26 -11.82
N PHE A 233 9.03 6.21 -11.91
CA PHE A 233 9.55 4.83 -11.96
C PHE A 233 10.36 4.54 -13.22
N ARG A 234 9.93 5.03 -14.40
CA ARG A 234 10.68 4.84 -15.65
C ARG A 234 12.04 5.53 -15.60
N ARG A 235 12.11 6.76 -15.09
CA ARG A 235 13.38 7.49 -14.91
C ARG A 235 14.31 6.77 -13.95
N ALA A 236 13.77 6.31 -12.81
CA ALA A 236 14.55 5.55 -11.84
C ALA A 236 15.14 4.28 -12.48
N LEU A 237 14.32 3.51 -13.21
CA LEU A 237 14.75 2.28 -13.89
C LEU A 237 15.83 2.54 -14.94
N ALA A 238 15.59 3.49 -15.85
CA ALA A 238 16.52 3.82 -16.91
C ALA A 238 17.88 4.32 -16.38
N LEU A 239 17.87 5.08 -15.28
CA LEU A 239 19.09 5.54 -14.63
C LEU A 239 19.81 4.38 -13.92
N ALA A 240 19.10 3.54 -13.18
CA ALA A 240 19.67 2.40 -12.47
C ALA A 240 20.33 1.40 -13.45
N GLU A 241 19.68 1.12 -14.59
CA GLU A 241 20.24 0.25 -15.64
C GLU A 241 21.53 0.85 -16.25
N ARG A 242 21.55 2.15 -16.54
CA ARG A 242 22.76 2.83 -17.05
C ARG A 242 23.91 2.86 -16.07
N LEU A 243 23.61 2.92 -14.77
CA LEU A 243 24.57 2.96 -13.69
C LEU A 243 25.05 1.56 -13.28
N GLY A 244 24.41 0.49 -13.76
CA GLY A 244 24.68 -0.88 -13.35
C GLY A 244 24.22 -1.18 -11.91
N ASP A 245 23.34 -0.33 -11.33
CA ASP A 245 22.78 -0.57 -9.98
C ASP A 245 21.59 -1.54 -10.07
N HIS A 246 21.90 -2.82 -10.03
CA HIS A 246 20.88 -3.87 -10.11
C HIS A 246 19.90 -3.83 -8.92
N GLY A 247 20.35 -3.44 -7.74
CA GLY A 247 19.51 -3.32 -6.57
C GLY A 247 18.46 -2.23 -6.69
N LEU A 248 18.84 -1.08 -7.24
CA LEU A 248 17.91 0.02 -7.53
C LEU A 248 16.99 -0.35 -8.71
N ALA A 249 17.54 -1.00 -9.77
CA ALA A 249 16.80 -1.42 -10.94
C ALA A 249 15.66 -2.40 -10.59
N VAL A 250 15.90 -3.39 -9.72
CA VAL A 250 14.89 -4.33 -9.23
C VAL A 250 13.72 -3.59 -8.55
N ARG A 251 14.01 -2.62 -7.71
CA ARG A 251 12.95 -1.84 -7.01
C ARG A 251 12.20 -0.91 -7.97
N ALA A 252 12.89 -0.28 -8.89
CA ALA A 252 12.25 0.57 -9.91
C ALA A 252 11.39 -0.25 -10.87
N LEU A 253 11.85 -1.44 -11.25
CA LEU A 253 11.08 -2.39 -12.07
C LEU A 253 9.81 -2.86 -11.35
N TRP A 254 9.90 -3.13 -10.03
CA TRP A 254 8.72 -3.41 -9.22
C TRP A 254 7.72 -2.24 -9.23
N GLY A 255 8.20 -1.00 -9.15
CA GLY A 255 7.34 0.19 -9.26
C GLY A 255 6.64 0.29 -10.61
N CYS A 256 7.37 0.05 -11.72
CA CYS A 256 6.78 -0.03 -13.07
C CYS A 256 5.72 -1.13 -13.18
N TYR A 257 5.98 -2.30 -12.57
CA TYR A 257 5.05 -3.42 -12.50
C TYR A 257 3.77 -3.05 -11.73
N ALA A 258 3.90 -2.43 -10.55
CA ALA A 258 2.77 -2.01 -9.74
C ALA A 258 1.90 -0.97 -10.48
N ASP A 259 2.54 -0.02 -11.17
CA ASP A 259 1.84 0.96 -11.99
C ASP A 259 1.09 0.29 -13.15
N ALA A 260 1.71 -0.63 -13.88
CA ALA A 260 1.06 -1.36 -14.98
C ALA A 260 -0.19 -2.11 -14.51
N LEU A 261 -0.13 -2.78 -13.35
CA LEU A 261 -1.30 -3.45 -12.74
C LEU A 261 -2.42 -2.47 -12.41
N LEU A 262 -2.09 -1.32 -11.82
CA LEU A 262 -3.10 -0.30 -11.49
C LEU A 262 -3.78 0.25 -12.74
N GLN A 263 -3.00 0.47 -13.82
CA GLN A 263 -3.56 0.93 -15.09
C GLN A 263 -4.39 -0.15 -15.81
N GLY A 264 -4.33 -1.41 -15.36
CA GLY A 264 -4.98 -2.54 -16.02
C GLY A 264 -4.26 -2.98 -17.29
N ASP A 265 -2.95 -2.69 -17.38
CA ASP A 265 -2.05 -3.21 -18.45
C ASP A 265 -1.38 -4.50 -17.95
N TYR A 266 -2.18 -5.56 -17.93
CA TYR A 266 -1.77 -6.85 -17.35
C TYR A 266 -0.69 -7.56 -18.17
N SER A 267 -0.68 -7.37 -19.48
CA SER A 267 0.35 -7.93 -20.36
C SER A 267 1.72 -7.33 -20.05
N ARG A 268 1.77 -5.99 -19.95
CA ARG A 268 2.99 -5.29 -19.56
C ARG A 268 3.45 -5.67 -18.16
N ALA A 269 2.52 -5.84 -17.21
CA ALA A 269 2.86 -6.30 -15.87
C ALA A 269 3.51 -7.68 -15.90
N LEU A 270 3.03 -8.62 -16.73
CA LEU A 270 3.63 -9.93 -16.89
C LEU A 270 5.04 -9.85 -17.48
N ASP A 271 5.25 -9.04 -18.52
CA ASP A 271 6.58 -8.83 -19.13
C ASP A 271 7.57 -8.28 -18.09
N LEU A 272 7.14 -7.32 -17.28
CA LEU A 272 7.97 -6.76 -16.20
C LEU A 272 8.28 -7.80 -15.11
N ALA A 273 7.33 -8.69 -14.77
CA ALA A 273 7.55 -9.78 -13.83
C ALA A 273 8.58 -10.80 -14.35
N TYR A 274 8.60 -11.09 -15.65
CA TYR A 274 9.64 -11.92 -16.24
C TYR A 274 11.02 -11.24 -16.22
N ARG A 275 11.09 -9.94 -16.55
CA ARG A 275 12.34 -9.17 -16.49
C ARG A 275 12.90 -9.06 -15.07
N PHE A 276 12.03 -9.15 -14.04
CA PHE A 276 12.43 -9.04 -12.64
C PHE A 276 13.43 -10.12 -12.23
N GLY A 277 13.25 -11.37 -12.64
CA GLY A 277 14.07 -12.50 -12.19
C GLY A 277 15.55 -12.40 -12.51
N PRO A 278 15.95 -12.11 -13.76
CA PRO A 278 17.36 -11.89 -14.10
C PRO A 278 18.00 -10.74 -13.29
N LEU A 279 17.30 -9.63 -13.13
CA LEU A 279 17.77 -8.49 -12.33
C LEU A 279 17.87 -8.83 -10.85
N ALA A 280 16.89 -9.56 -10.29
CA ALA A 280 16.91 -10.01 -8.92
C ALA A 280 18.12 -10.92 -8.62
N ARG A 281 18.46 -11.81 -9.54
CA ARG A 281 19.69 -12.64 -9.42
C ARG A 281 20.96 -11.79 -9.49
N ALA A 282 20.99 -10.81 -10.39
CA ALA A 282 22.14 -9.91 -10.54
C ALA A 282 22.31 -8.96 -9.33
N SER A 283 21.25 -8.66 -8.60
CA SER A 283 21.31 -7.81 -7.39
C SER A 283 22.08 -8.48 -6.24
N GLY A 284 22.19 -9.82 -6.25
CA GLY A 284 22.86 -10.60 -5.21
C GLY A 284 22.19 -10.53 -3.83
N ARG A 285 20.96 -10.02 -3.75
CA ARG A 285 20.22 -9.88 -2.49
C ARG A 285 19.37 -11.12 -2.21
N ASP A 286 19.51 -11.65 -1.01
CA ASP A 286 18.64 -12.73 -0.54
C ASP A 286 17.17 -12.26 -0.49
N GLY A 287 16.27 -13.11 -1.01
CA GLY A 287 14.83 -12.85 -1.01
C GLY A 287 14.27 -12.20 -2.29
N ASP A 288 15.04 -11.48 -3.10
CA ASP A 288 14.56 -10.86 -4.34
C ASP A 288 14.02 -11.90 -5.34
N GLY A 289 14.63 -13.11 -5.40
CA GLY A 289 14.15 -14.19 -6.23
C GLY A 289 12.75 -14.73 -5.88
N GLN A 290 12.39 -14.71 -4.59
CA GLN A 290 11.05 -15.13 -4.13
C GLN A 290 9.98 -14.09 -4.49
N VAL A 291 10.36 -12.81 -4.57
CA VAL A 291 9.47 -11.76 -5.02
C VAL A 291 8.98 -12.01 -6.45
N GLN A 292 9.83 -12.53 -7.33
CA GLN A 292 9.44 -12.84 -8.72
C GLN A 292 8.25 -13.79 -8.80
N GLN A 293 8.24 -14.88 -8.01
CA GLN A 293 7.14 -15.86 -8.05
C GLN A 293 5.79 -15.19 -7.72
N ARG A 294 5.79 -14.28 -6.76
CA ARG A 294 4.60 -13.50 -6.39
C ARG A 294 4.18 -12.52 -7.48
N LEU A 295 5.13 -11.84 -8.12
CA LEU A 295 4.82 -10.96 -9.24
C LEU A 295 4.20 -11.75 -10.39
N LEU A 296 4.75 -12.93 -10.72
CA LEU A 296 4.21 -13.83 -11.73
C LEU A 296 2.82 -14.34 -11.35
N ALA A 297 2.62 -14.84 -10.11
CA ALA A 297 1.31 -15.29 -9.65
C ALA A 297 0.24 -14.21 -9.82
N ARG A 298 0.58 -12.98 -9.43
CA ARG A 298 -0.35 -11.84 -9.51
C ARG A 298 -0.57 -11.38 -10.95
N ALA A 299 0.47 -11.30 -11.78
CA ALA A 299 0.34 -10.89 -13.17
C ALA A 299 -0.47 -11.91 -13.98
N GLN A 300 -0.20 -13.21 -13.82
CA GLN A 300 -0.95 -14.30 -14.47
C GLN A 300 -2.42 -14.29 -14.02
N HIS A 301 -2.69 -14.10 -12.72
CA HIS A 301 -4.06 -13.95 -12.22
C HIS A 301 -4.80 -12.81 -12.93
N TYR A 302 -4.21 -11.61 -12.98
CA TYR A 302 -4.87 -10.46 -13.60
C TYR A 302 -4.96 -10.57 -15.12
N LEU A 303 -4.03 -11.25 -15.78
CA LEU A 303 -4.10 -11.54 -17.20
C LEU A 303 -5.22 -12.56 -17.52
N GLY A 304 -5.56 -13.43 -16.56
CA GLY A 304 -6.63 -14.42 -16.67
C GLY A 304 -6.14 -15.86 -16.75
N ASP A 305 -4.85 -16.14 -16.63
CA ASP A 305 -4.34 -17.53 -16.54
C ASP A 305 -4.31 -17.99 -15.07
N GLN A 306 -5.42 -18.58 -14.61
CA GLN A 306 -5.54 -19.01 -13.22
C GLN A 306 -4.73 -20.28 -12.93
N HIS A 307 -4.41 -21.10 -13.94
CA HIS A 307 -3.55 -22.28 -13.75
C HIS A 307 -2.10 -21.88 -13.51
N ALA A 308 -1.55 -21.00 -14.34
CA ALA A 308 -0.20 -20.46 -14.13
C ALA A 308 -0.12 -19.65 -12.82
N ALA A 309 -1.13 -18.83 -12.53
CA ALA A 309 -1.20 -18.07 -11.28
C ALA A 309 -1.15 -19.00 -10.05
N ARG A 310 -1.90 -20.12 -10.05
CA ARG A 310 -1.89 -21.12 -8.98
C ARG A 310 -0.51 -21.77 -8.83
N ALA A 311 0.10 -22.20 -9.93
CA ALA A 311 1.40 -22.84 -9.88
C ALA A 311 2.46 -21.95 -9.21
N HIS A 312 2.47 -20.64 -9.53
CA HIS A 312 3.36 -19.68 -8.88
C HIS A 312 2.97 -19.40 -7.41
N ALA A 313 1.66 -19.37 -7.09
CA ALA A 313 1.18 -19.17 -5.71
C ALA A 313 1.55 -20.35 -4.80
N ASP A 314 1.45 -21.58 -5.29
CA ASP A 314 1.75 -22.79 -4.51
C ASP A 314 3.25 -22.90 -4.14
N VAL A 315 4.15 -22.40 -4.99
CA VAL A 315 5.58 -22.28 -4.66
C VAL A 315 5.81 -21.44 -3.41
N MET A 316 4.90 -20.49 -3.14
CA MET A 316 5.01 -19.55 -2.02
C MET A 316 4.16 -19.95 -0.80
N ALA A 317 3.43 -21.05 -0.85
CA ALA A 317 2.52 -21.48 0.24
C ALA A 317 3.25 -21.71 1.58
N HIS A 318 4.57 -21.87 1.56
CA HIS A 318 5.40 -22.09 2.74
C HIS A 318 6.58 -21.09 2.80
N PRO A 319 6.33 -19.77 2.85
CA PRO A 319 7.42 -18.83 2.99
C PRO A 319 8.09 -18.99 4.35
N PRO A 320 9.43 -18.79 4.44
CA PRO A 320 10.10 -18.73 5.72
C PRO A 320 9.46 -17.63 6.59
N ARG A 321 9.32 -17.88 7.91
CA ARG A 321 8.65 -16.97 8.87
C ARG A 321 9.20 -15.54 8.91
N ARG A 322 10.44 -15.35 8.46
CA ARG A 322 11.06 -14.04 8.25
C ARG A 322 11.68 -14.04 6.85
N MET A 323 11.20 -13.14 6.00
CA MET A 323 11.81 -12.85 4.70
C MET A 323 12.87 -11.78 4.91
N PRO A 324 14.17 -12.07 4.75
CA PRO A 324 15.19 -11.02 4.73
C PRO A 324 14.90 -10.05 3.56
N GLY A 325 14.99 -8.75 3.80
CA GLY A 325 14.91 -7.73 2.74
C GLY A 325 13.51 -7.24 2.35
N GLY A 326 12.45 -7.57 3.10
CA GLY A 326 11.06 -7.18 2.80
C GLY A 326 10.78 -5.67 2.76
N ALA A 327 11.59 -4.85 3.42
CA ALA A 327 11.39 -3.40 3.52
C ALA A 327 11.57 -2.64 2.19
N GLY A 328 12.12 -3.27 1.14
CA GLY A 328 12.33 -2.63 -0.17
C GLY A 328 11.09 -2.61 -1.08
N PHE A 329 10.02 -3.34 -0.76
CA PHE A 329 8.86 -3.56 -1.64
C PHE A 329 7.53 -3.09 -1.08
N GLN A 330 7.51 -2.15 -0.17
CA GLN A 330 6.34 -1.45 0.38
C GLN A 330 5.26 -2.32 1.05
N PHE A 331 5.07 -3.57 0.63
CA PHE A 331 4.12 -4.51 1.22
C PHE A 331 4.85 -5.68 1.86
N ASP A 332 4.30 -6.19 2.95
CA ASP A 332 4.76 -7.46 3.49
C ASP A 332 4.56 -8.60 2.48
N GLN A 333 5.58 -9.46 2.37
CA GLN A 333 5.63 -10.49 1.36
C GLN A 333 4.62 -11.62 1.63
N ARG A 334 4.46 -12.02 2.91
CA ARG A 334 3.52 -13.06 3.33
C ARG A 334 2.08 -12.60 3.15
N VAL A 335 1.77 -11.37 3.59
CA VAL A 335 0.46 -10.74 3.39
C VAL A 335 0.10 -10.71 1.91
N SER A 336 1.03 -10.31 1.06
CA SER A 336 0.80 -10.24 -0.38
C SER A 336 0.56 -11.62 -1.01
N SER A 337 1.24 -12.67 -0.55
CA SER A 337 1.06 -14.04 -1.04
C SER A 337 -0.30 -14.59 -0.66
N LEU A 338 -0.71 -14.48 0.61
CA LEU A 338 -2.02 -14.94 1.08
C LEU A 338 -3.17 -14.22 0.37
N ALA A 339 -3.02 -12.91 0.16
CA ALA A 339 -4.04 -12.11 -0.49
C ALA A 339 -4.29 -12.52 -1.95
N ILE A 340 -3.23 -12.82 -2.73
CA ILE A 340 -3.40 -13.30 -4.12
C ILE A 340 -3.91 -14.74 -4.16
N GLN A 341 -3.45 -15.58 -3.24
CA GLN A 341 -3.89 -16.97 -3.13
C GLN A 341 -5.40 -17.06 -2.93
N GLY A 342 -5.99 -16.25 -2.03
CA GLY A 342 -7.43 -16.21 -1.80
C GLY A 342 -8.24 -15.95 -3.06
N ARG A 343 -7.79 -15.04 -3.93
CA ARG A 343 -8.48 -14.73 -5.19
C ARG A 343 -8.38 -15.84 -6.21
N VAL A 344 -7.19 -16.42 -6.37
CA VAL A 344 -6.97 -17.56 -7.31
C VAL A 344 -7.81 -18.76 -6.89
N LEU A 345 -7.81 -19.09 -5.59
CA LEU A 345 -8.61 -20.18 -5.03
C LEU A 345 -10.11 -19.99 -5.31
N TRP A 346 -10.62 -18.77 -5.08
CA TRP A 346 -12.04 -18.50 -5.32
C TRP A 346 -12.40 -18.69 -6.81
N LEU A 347 -11.59 -18.15 -7.73
CA LEU A 347 -11.82 -18.31 -9.16
C LEU A 347 -11.79 -19.78 -9.61
N GLN A 348 -10.98 -20.60 -8.97
CA GLN A 348 -10.90 -22.04 -9.23
C GLN A 348 -12.00 -22.86 -8.55
N GLY A 349 -12.99 -22.24 -7.90
CA GLY A 349 -14.11 -22.91 -7.26
C GLY A 349 -13.79 -23.49 -5.87
N GLN A 350 -12.85 -22.89 -5.15
CA GLN A 350 -12.46 -23.26 -3.78
C GLN A 350 -12.77 -22.10 -2.80
N PRO A 351 -14.05 -21.76 -2.56
CA PRO A 351 -14.45 -20.59 -1.81
C PRO A 351 -14.13 -20.67 -0.32
N GLU A 352 -14.12 -21.87 0.30
CA GLU A 352 -13.81 -22.05 1.72
C GLU A 352 -12.32 -21.80 1.98
N GLN A 353 -11.46 -22.38 1.14
CA GLN A 353 -10.02 -22.14 1.19
C GLN A 353 -9.67 -20.68 0.84
N ALA A 354 -10.40 -20.07 -0.10
CA ALA A 354 -10.24 -18.66 -0.45
C ALA A 354 -10.54 -17.73 0.75
N MET A 355 -11.62 -18.01 1.47
CA MET A 355 -11.98 -17.26 2.68
C MET A 355 -10.98 -17.45 3.81
N LEU A 356 -10.43 -18.67 3.95
CA LEU A 356 -9.38 -18.93 4.95
C LEU A 356 -8.13 -18.10 4.63
N ALA A 357 -7.63 -18.17 3.40
CA ALA A 357 -6.46 -17.39 2.97
C ALA A 357 -6.68 -15.86 3.12
N ALA A 358 -7.89 -15.37 2.79
CA ALA A 358 -8.22 -13.96 2.96
C ALA A 358 -8.21 -13.54 4.44
N ARG A 359 -8.74 -14.35 5.36
CA ARG A 359 -8.73 -14.09 6.81
C ARG A 359 -7.31 -14.11 7.36
N GLU A 360 -6.53 -15.15 7.04
CA GLU A 360 -5.13 -15.26 7.47
C GLU A 360 -4.30 -14.07 6.98
N GLY A 361 -4.51 -13.61 5.73
CA GLY A 361 -3.82 -12.44 5.19
C GLY A 361 -4.15 -11.15 5.92
N VAL A 362 -5.42 -10.96 6.30
CA VAL A 362 -5.86 -9.80 7.10
C VAL A 362 -5.30 -9.87 8.52
N ASP A 363 -5.38 -11.04 9.18
CA ASP A 363 -4.88 -11.24 10.55
C ASP A 363 -3.36 -11.01 10.63
N GLU A 364 -2.61 -11.49 9.63
CA GLU A 364 -1.17 -11.22 9.52
C GLU A 364 -0.89 -9.72 9.38
N ALA A 365 -1.63 -9.04 8.50
CA ALA A 365 -1.45 -7.61 8.26
C ALA A 365 -1.79 -6.76 9.49
N VAL A 366 -2.81 -7.16 10.26
CA VAL A 366 -3.15 -6.52 11.55
C VAL A 366 -2.03 -6.69 12.56
N ARG A 367 -1.43 -7.91 12.67
CA ARG A 367 -0.30 -8.17 13.59
C ARG A 367 0.95 -7.38 13.25
N LEU A 368 1.20 -7.12 11.96
CA LEU A 368 2.33 -6.32 11.50
C LEU A 368 2.18 -4.83 11.80
N ASP A 369 0.96 -4.36 12.01
CA ASP A 369 0.59 -2.95 12.20
C ASP A 369 1.20 -1.98 11.17
N HIS A 370 1.38 -2.45 9.93
CA HIS A 370 1.88 -1.65 8.81
C HIS A 370 0.72 -1.27 7.89
N SER A 371 0.37 0.02 7.84
CA SER A 371 -0.85 0.52 7.21
C SER A 371 -0.97 0.19 5.73
N VAL A 372 0.12 0.29 4.97
CA VAL A 372 0.12 -0.02 3.54
C VAL A 372 -0.08 -1.53 3.32
N SER A 373 0.55 -2.41 4.12
CA SER A 373 0.32 -3.87 4.05
C SER A 373 -1.11 -4.24 4.42
N LEU A 374 -1.67 -3.59 5.45
CA LEU A 374 -3.05 -3.81 5.86
C LEU A 374 -4.04 -3.40 4.77
N CYS A 375 -3.92 -2.19 4.23
CA CYS A 375 -4.77 -1.74 3.13
C CYS A 375 -4.65 -2.66 1.90
N PHE A 376 -3.44 -3.16 1.61
CA PHE A 376 -3.22 -4.13 0.54
C PHE A 376 -3.92 -5.47 0.80
N ALA A 377 -3.87 -6.01 2.01
CA ALA A 377 -4.62 -7.22 2.37
C ALA A 377 -6.13 -7.00 2.20
N LEU A 378 -6.64 -5.87 2.69
CA LEU A 378 -8.06 -5.55 2.70
C LEU A 378 -8.63 -5.36 1.28
N VAL A 379 -7.87 -4.72 0.36
CA VAL A 379 -8.33 -4.52 -1.04
C VAL A 379 -8.48 -5.84 -1.79
N LEU A 380 -7.79 -6.89 -1.38
CA LEU A 380 -7.91 -8.21 -1.98
C LEU A 380 -8.88 -9.13 -1.21
N ALA A 381 -9.04 -8.94 0.10
CA ALA A 381 -9.96 -9.73 0.93
C ALA A 381 -11.44 -9.32 0.74
N VAL A 382 -11.74 -8.01 0.60
CA VAL A 382 -13.11 -7.53 0.39
C VAL A 382 -13.78 -8.18 -0.82
N PRO A 383 -13.17 -8.26 -2.02
CA PRO A 383 -13.74 -8.98 -3.15
C PRO A 383 -14.06 -10.44 -2.84
N VAL A 384 -13.15 -11.17 -2.21
CA VAL A 384 -13.37 -12.59 -1.86
C VAL A 384 -14.57 -12.73 -0.92
N ALA A 385 -14.68 -11.88 0.10
CA ALA A 385 -15.81 -11.88 1.03
C ALA A 385 -17.14 -11.58 0.32
N VAL A 386 -17.18 -10.59 -0.59
CA VAL A 386 -18.38 -10.24 -1.38
C VAL A 386 -18.77 -11.39 -2.29
N TRP A 387 -17.83 -11.99 -3.02
CA TRP A 387 -18.10 -13.11 -3.92
C TRP A 387 -18.59 -14.36 -3.18
N CYS A 388 -18.10 -14.61 -1.97
CA CYS A 388 -18.59 -15.70 -1.11
C CYS A 388 -19.90 -15.38 -0.38
N GLY A 389 -20.37 -14.12 -0.44
CA GLY A 389 -21.60 -13.68 0.23
C GLY A 389 -21.44 -13.29 1.70
N ASP A 390 -20.21 -13.27 2.25
CA ASP A 390 -19.91 -12.78 3.62
C ASP A 390 -19.82 -11.24 3.64
N LEU A 391 -20.98 -10.59 3.47
CA LEU A 391 -21.06 -9.12 3.48
C LEU A 391 -20.69 -8.54 4.85
N ALA A 392 -20.79 -9.31 5.93
CA ALA A 392 -20.39 -8.87 7.26
C ALA A 392 -18.88 -8.70 7.35
N MET A 393 -18.11 -9.69 6.87
CA MET A 393 -16.66 -9.57 6.75
C MET A 393 -16.26 -8.43 5.81
N ALA A 394 -16.92 -8.32 4.65
CA ALA A 394 -16.63 -7.26 3.68
C ALA A 394 -16.82 -5.86 4.30
N ARG A 395 -17.88 -5.63 5.10
CA ARG A 395 -18.09 -4.37 5.82
C ARG A 395 -16.99 -4.08 6.84
N ARG A 396 -16.63 -5.08 7.66
CA ARG A 396 -15.54 -4.92 8.65
C ARG A 396 -14.23 -4.54 7.96
N CYS A 397 -13.89 -5.23 6.89
CA CYS A 397 -12.67 -4.95 6.13
C CYS A 397 -12.69 -3.56 5.48
N ALA A 398 -13.82 -3.16 4.86
CA ALA A 398 -13.95 -1.84 4.25
C ALA A 398 -13.88 -0.70 5.28
N ALA A 399 -14.49 -0.88 6.46
CA ALA A 399 -14.42 0.08 7.56
C ALA A 399 -12.99 0.21 8.12
N MET A 400 -12.31 -0.91 8.33
CA MET A 400 -10.90 -0.93 8.78
C MET A 400 -9.98 -0.22 7.77
N MET A 401 -10.22 -0.43 6.47
CA MET A 401 -9.47 0.26 5.41
C MET A 401 -9.72 1.77 5.45
N ALA A 402 -10.98 2.20 5.62
CA ALA A 402 -11.34 3.62 5.68
C ALA A 402 -10.68 4.32 6.87
N GLU A 403 -10.71 3.69 8.05
CA GLU A 403 -10.08 4.20 9.26
C GLU A 403 -8.57 4.35 9.10
N ARG A 404 -7.89 3.27 8.66
CA ARG A 404 -6.44 3.24 8.53
C ARG A 404 -5.94 4.19 7.44
N ALA A 405 -6.58 4.19 6.27
CA ALA A 405 -6.24 5.08 5.16
C ALA A 405 -6.51 6.56 5.50
N GLY A 406 -7.56 6.85 6.27
CA GLY A 406 -7.86 8.21 6.76
C GLY A 406 -6.85 8.71 7.78
N ARG A 407 -6.48 7.88 8.76
CA ARG A 407 -5.49 8.21 9.79
C ARG A 407 -4.13 8.56 9.18
N ASP A 408 -3.66 7.76 8.23
CA ASP A 408 -2.32 7.88 7.66
C ASP A 408 -2.30 8.63 6.31
N ARG A 409 -3.42 9.25 5.93
CA ARG A 409 -3.59 10.07 4.71
C ARG A 409 -3.22 9.35 3.41
N LEU A 410 -3.54 8.07 3.31
CA LEU A 410 -3.27 7.23 2.16
C LEU A 410 -4.42 7.33 1.15
N ALA A 411 -4.43 8.38 0.33
CA ALA A 411 -5.57 8.76 -0.53
C ALA A 411 -5.99 7.67 -1.53
N HIS A 412 -5.03 6.93 -2.11
CA HIS A 412 -5.31 5.78 -2.98
C HIS A 412 -6.16 4.71 -2.26
N TRP A 413 -5.80 4.37 -1.03
CA TRP A 413 -6.51 3.36 -0.24
C TRP A 413 -7.84 3.87 0.30
N ALA A 414 -7.92 5.16 0.63
CA ALA A 414 -9.18 5.81 0.98
C ALA A 414 -10.18 5.81 -0.20
N TYR A 415 -9.68 5.91 -1.44
CA TYR A 415 -10.50 5.76 -2.63
C TYR A 415 -11.09 4.35 -2.75
N TRP A 416 -10.28 3.28 -2.56
CA TRP A 416 -10.76 1.90 -2.53
C TRP A 416 -11.80 1.68 -1.42
N ALA A 417 -11.58 2.22 -0.22
CA ALA A 417 -12.52 2.10 0.89
C ALA A 417 -13.89 2.71 0.54
N ARG A 418 -13.90 3.89 -0.11
CA ARG A 418 -15.15 4.52 -0.59
C ARG A 418 -15.82 3.68 -1.68
N ALA A 419 -15.05 3.10 -2.60
CA ALA A 419 -15.58 2.25 -3.65
C ALA A 419 -16.24 0.98 -3.07
N PHE A 420 -15.61 0.33 -2.10
CA PHE A 420 -16.19 -0.82 -1.42
C PHE A 420 -17.43 -0.46 -0.59
N HIS A 421 -17.43 0.70 0.05
CA HIS A 421 -18.63 1.17 0.75
C HIS A 421 -19.80 1.34 -0.22
N ALA A 422 -19.59 1.94 -1.40
CA ALA A 422 -20.61 2.07 -2.43
C ALA A 422 -21.10 0.70 -2.94
N VAL A 423 -20.22 -0.28 -3.12
CA VAL A 423 -20.60 -1.67 -3.44
C VAL A 423 -21.54 -2.24 -2.38
N LEU A 424 -21.19 -2.09 -1.10
CA LEU A 424 -21.95 -2.65 0.01
C LEU A 424 -23.32 -1.98 0.17
N GLN A 425 -23.42 -0.66 -0.04
CA GLN A 425 -24.70 0.06 -0.05
C GLN A 425 -25.64 -0.46 -1.14
N ARG A 426 -25.11 -0.78 -2.34
CA ARG A 426 -25.92 -1.38 -3.42
C ARG A 426 -26.44 -2.77 -3.07
N HIS A 427 -25.64 -3.59 -2.41
CA HIS A 427 -26.11 -4.89 -1.91
C HIS A 427 -27.23 -4.77 -0.86
N GLU A 428 -27.32 -3.66 -0.16
CA GLU A 428 -28.35 -3.37 0.84
C GLU A 428 -29.60 -2.68 0.26
N GLY A 429 -29.60 -2.38 -1.05
CA GLY A 429 -30.71 -1.66 -1.71
C GLY A 429 -30.86 -0.20 -1.29
N ARG A 430 -29.82 0.39 -0.70
CA ARG A 430 -29.83 1.75 -0.14
C ARG A 430 -29.55 2.87 -1.15
N GLU A 431 -29.13 2.55 -2.37
CA GLU A 431 -29.01 3.50 -3.47
C GLU A 431 -30.29 3.45 -4.35
N GLY A 432 -31.24 4.31 -4.05
CA GLY A 432 -32.51 4.47 -4.80
C GLY A 432 -32.85 5.94 -5.02
N GLY A 433 -32.00 6.67 -5.75
CA GLY A 433 -32.29 8.06 -6.17
C GLY A 433 -32.09 8.24 -7.67
N THR A 434 -32.89 9.09 -8.30
CA THR A 434 -32.85 9.45 -9.74
C THR A 434 -31.68 10.37 -10.13
N GLY A 435 -30.66 10.51 -9.28
CA GLY A 435 -29.47 11.35 -9.49
C GLY A 435 -28.18 10.55 -9.70
N ILE A 436 -27.09 11.24 -10.05
CA ILE A 436 -25.73 10.67 -10.08
C ILE A 436 -25.40 10.20 -8.67
N GLY A 437 -25.42 8.89 -8.45
CA GLY A 437 -25.14 8.30 -7.16
C GLY A 437 -23.66 8.42 -6.76
N PRO A 438 -23.33 8.23 -5.46
CA PRO A 438 -21.95 8.26 -4.98
C PRO A 438 -21.02 7.31 -5.74
N ALA A 439 -21.53 6.16 -6.20
CA ALA A 439 -20.77 5.19 -7.00
C ALA A 439 -20.43 5.71 -8.40
N ASP A 440 -21.34 6.43 -9.05
CA ASP A 440 -21.09 7.00 -10.38
C ASP A 440 -20.06 8.12 -10.32
N ALA A 441 -20.08 8.92 -9.24
CA ALA A 441 -19.07 9.93 -8.99
C ALA A 441 -17.67 9.32 -8.80
N LEU A 442 -17.58 8.17 -8.11
CA LEU A 442 -16.32 7.43 -7.94
C LEU A 442 -15.78 6.93 -9.28
N LEU A 443 -16.61 6.32 -10.12
CA LEU A 443 -16.17 5.79 -11.41
C LEU A 443 -15.72 6.87 -12.42
N ARG A 444 -16.12 8.13 -12.20
CA ARG A 444 -15.66 9.30 -12.98
C ARG A 444 -14.48 10.04 -12.35
N HIS A 445 -14.07 9.64 -11.15
CA HIS A 445 -12.98 10.31 -10.43
C HIS A 445 -11.63 10.06 -11.13
N PRO A 446 -10.71 11.04 -11.19
CA PRO A 446 -9.38 10.87 -11.79
C PRO A 446 -8.55 9.72 -11.22
N SER A 447 -8.78 9.35 -9.96
CA SER A 447 -8.13 8.19 -9.32
C SER A 447 -8.69 6.84 -9.79
N CYS A 448 -9.77 6.80 -10.59
CA CYS A 448 -10.31 5.57 -11.15
C CYS A 448 -9.38 5.06 -12.24
N THR A 449 -8.81 3.87 -12.03
CA THR A 449 -7.86 3.24 -12.95
C THR A 449 -8.49 2.04 -13.65
N GLY A 450 -7.78 1.46 -14.62
CA GLY A 450 -8.22 0.24 -15.30
C GLY A 450 -8.53 -0.92 -14.34
N LEU A 451 -7.74 -1.06 -13.27
CA LEU A 451 -7.99 -2.07 -12.23
C LEU A 451 -9.34 -1.87 -11.52
N HIS A 452 -9.74 -0.62 -11.24
CA HIS A 452 -11.06 -0.32 -10.65
C HIS A 452 -12.20 -0.66 -11.62
N LEU A 453 -12.03 -0.29 -12.90
CA LEU A 453 -13.02 -0.57 -13.95
C LEU A 453 -13.23 -2.07 -14.17
N ASP A 454 -12.21 -2.88 -13.98
CA ASP A 454 -12.28 -4.34 -14.09
C ASP A 454 -12.84 -4.99 -12.81
N MET A 455 -12.46 -4.48 -11.62
CA MET A 455 -12.80 -5.08 -10.34
C MET A 455 -14.24 -4.80 -9.89
N LEU A 456 -14.65 -3.53 -9.90
CA LEU A 456 -15.89 -3.10 -9.24
C LEU A 456 -17.15 -3.74 -9.84
N PRO A 457 -17.28 -3.91 -11.18
CA PRO A 457 -18.43 -4.60 -11.76
C PRO A 457 -18.52 -6.07 -11.36
N THR A 458 -17.41 -6.74 -11.01
CA THR A 458 -17.44 -8.13 -10.54
C THR A 458 -18.05 -8.26 -9.14
N LEU A 459 -18.09 -7.16 -8.38
CA LEU A 459 -18.66 -7.11 -7.03
C LEU A 459 -20.16 -6.76 -7.06
N HIS A 460 -20.56 -5.91 -8.01
CA HIS A 460 -21.98 -5.58 -8.22
C HIS A 460 -22.19 -5.10 -9.67
N GLU A 461 -23.13 -5.75 -10.39
CA GLU A 461 -23.40 -5.46 -11.81
C GLU A 461 -23.83 -4.01 -12.11
N GLY A 462 -24.46 -3.33 -11.15
CA GLY A 462 -24.81 -1.92 -11.24
C GLY A 462 -23.63 -0.96 -11.29
N LEU A 463 -22.37 -1.45 -11.20
CA LEU A 463 -21.15 -0.67 -11.36
C LEU A 463 -20.53 -0.84 -12.75
N MET A 464 -21.22 -1.53 -13.65
CA MET A 464 -20.80 -1.69 -15.03
C MET A 464 -20.83 -0.36 -15.77
N THR A 465 -19.74 0.02 -16.40
CA THR A 465 -19.62 1.24 -17.21
C THR A 465 -19.32 0.92 -18.66
N PRO A 466 -19.57 1.86 -19.61
CA PRO A 466 -19.11 1.69 -20.99
C PRO A 466 -17.61 1.44 -21.10
N ALA A 467 -16.79 2.06 -20.24
CA ALA A 467 -15.35 1.85 -20.20
C ALA A 467 -14.97 0.42 -19.74
N SER A 468 -15.67 -0.12 -18.72
CA SER A 468 -15.49 -1.51 -18.28
C SER A 468 -15.84 -2.49 -19.39
N LEU A 469 -16.96 -2.24 -20.08
CA LEU A 469 -17.38 -3.07 -21.22
C LEU A 469 -16.38 -3.02 -22.36
N ALA A 470 -15.92 -1.83 -22.75
CA ALA A 470 -14.92 -1.68 -23.79
C ALA A 470 -13.63 -2.46 -23.45
N ARG A 471 -13.16 -2.39 -22.18
CA ARG A 471 -11.99 -3.17 -21.74
C ARG A 471 -12.22 -4.68 -21.85
N ALA A 472 -13.44 -5.17 -21.53
CA ALA A 472 -13.76 -6.60 -21.65
C ALA A 472 -13.82 -7.05 -23.12
N VAL A 473 -14.40 -6.26 -24.01
CA VAL A 473 -14.51 -6.55 -25.46
C VAL A 473 -13.15 -6.50 -26.13
N ASP A 474 -12.29 -5.52 -25.78
CA ASP A 474 -10.94 -5.34 -26.32
C ASP A 474 -9.94 -6.36 -25.72
N GLY A 475 -10.33 -7.24 -24.81
CA GLY A 475 -9.47 -8.21 -24.16
C GLY A 475 -8.56 -7.62 -23.06
N ARG A 476 -8.72 -6.34 -22.71
CA ARG A 476 -7.88 -5.64 -21.71
C ARG A 476 -8.31 -5.88 -20.26
N ALA A 477 -9.53 -6.38 -20.01
CA ALA A 477 -10.04 -6.65 -18.67
C ALA A 477 -9.52 -7.98 -18.07
N GLY A 478 -8.77 -8.78 -18.84
CA GLY A 478 -8.10 -9.99 -18.37
C GLY A 478 -9.04 -10.92 -17.58
N TRP A 479 -8.70 -11.21 -16.33
CA TRP A 479 -9.42 -12.10 -15.42
C TRP A 479 -10.90 -11.77 -15.22
N ALA A 480 -11.26 -10.49 -15.30
CA ALA A 480 -12.62 -10.01 -15.06
C ALA A 480 -13.50 -10.09 -16.31
N ALA A 481 -12.92 -10.20 -17.50
CA ALA A 481 -13.64 -10.14 -18.77
C ALA A 481 -14.84 -11.11 -18.85
N PRO A 482 -14.77 -12.36 -18.37
CA PRO A 482 -15.94 -13.25 -18.39
C PRO A 482 -17.13 -12.70 -17.60
N GLU A 483 -16.87 -12.17 -16.39
CA GLU A 483 -17.92 -11.62 -15.53
C GLU A 483 -18.47 -10.31 -16.07
N LEU A 484 -17.63 -9.44 -16.61
CA LEU A 484 -18.07 -8.20 -17.25
C LEU A 484 -18.97 -8.48 -18.48
N LEU A 485 -18.61 -9.46 -19.29
CA LEU A 485 -19.46 -9.92 -20.40
C LEU A 485 -20.77 -10.50 -19.88
N ARG A 486 -20.75 -11.30 -18.82
CA ARG A 486 -21.96 -11.82 -18.19
C ARG A 486 -22.88 -10.68 -17.72
N CYS A 487 -22.33 -9.69 -17.00
CA CYS A 487 -23.10 -8.52 -16.56
C CYS A 487 -23.72 -7.75 -17.73
N TRP A 488 -23.00 -7.62 -18.83
CA TRP A 488 -23.55 -7.04 -20.06
C TRP A 488 -24.68 -7.90 -20.64
N GLY A 489 -24.52 -9.22 -20.68
CA GLY A 489 -25.57 -10.15 -21.09
C GLY A 489 -26.87 -9.99 -20.27
N GLU A 490 -26.74 -9.81 -18.94
CA GLU A 490 -27.90 -9.53 -18.08
C GLU A 490 -28.59 -8.19 -18.42
N GLN A 491 -27.81 -7.17 -18.77
CA GLN A 491 -28.37 -5.89 -19.24
C GLN A 491 -29.16 -6.09 -20.57
N LEU A 492 -28.59 -6.88 -21.49
CA LEU A 492 -29.26 -7.19 -22.75
C LEU A 492 -30.57 -7.97 -22.54
N VAL A 493 -30.63 -8.86 -21.55
CA VAL A 493 -31.89 -9.56 -21.16
C VAL A 493 -32.94 -8.54 -20.71
N ARG A 494 -32.55 -7.61 -19.83
CA ARG A 494 -33.45 -6.54 -19.37
C ARG A 494 -33.96 -5.62 -20.49
N LEU A 495 -33.17 -5.45 -21.54
CA LEU A 495 -33.50 -4.68 -22.74
C LEU A 495 -34.31 -5.50 -23.78
N GLY A 496 -34.62 -6.76 -23.49
CA GLY A 496 -35.35 -7.65 -24.41
C GLY A 496 -34.49 -8.23 -25.55
N ALA A 497 -33.19 -7.99 -25.57
CA ALA A 497 -32.27 -8.45 -26.62
C ALA A 497 -31.75 -9.89 -26.33
N ALA A 498 -32.68 -10.85 -26.14
CA ALA A 498 -32.39 -12.18 -25.65
C ALA A 498 -31.45 -13.01 -26.53
N GLU A 499 -31.48 -12.84 -27.87
CA GLU A 499 -30.53 -13.55 -28.75
C GLU A 499 -29.11 -13.05 -28.59
N GLN A 500 -28.92 -11.74 -28.49
CA GLN A 500 -27.63 -11.13 -28.27
C GLN A 500 -27.07 -11.52 -26.88
N ALA A 501 -27.92 -11.49 -25.84
CA ALA A 501 -27.56 -11.96 -24.51
C ALA A 501 -27.04 -13.40 -24.52
N GLY A 502 -27.74 -14.31 -25.24
CA GLY A 502 -27.29 -15.70 -25.36
C GLY A 502 -25.93 -15.86 -26.04
N ARG A 503 -25.63 -15.03 -27.06
CA ARG A 503 -24.29 -15.01 -27.66
C ARG A 503 -23.21 -14.55 -26.68
N VAL A 504 -23.50 -13.49 -25.94
CA VAL A 504 -22.57 -12.91 -24.95
C VAL A 504 -22.33 -13.88 -23.79
N PHE A 505 -23.37 -14.56 -23.26
CA PHE A 505 -23.19 -15.55 -22.20
C PHE A 505 -22.33 -16.75 -22.66
N ARG A 506 -22.50 -17.24 -23.90
CA ARG A 506 -21.62 -18.28 -24.44
C ARG A 506 -20.19 -17.81 -24.61
N GLN A 507 -19.97 -16.56 -25.01
CA GLN A 507 -18.64 -15.96 -25.08
C GLN A 507 -18.00 -15.87 -23.68
N ALA A 508 -18.74 -15.41 -22.68
CA ALA A 508 -18.31 -15.34 -21.28
C ALA A 508 -17.91 -16.72 -20.74
N LEU A 509 -18.76 -17.73 -20.98
CA LEU A 509 -18.51 -19.11 -20.56
C LEU A 509 -17.25 -19.70 -21.22
N ALA A 510 -17.11 -19.53 -22.52
CA ALA A 510 -15.92 -20.01 -23.26
C ALA A 510 -14.63 -19.32 -22.79
N LEU A 511 -14.70 -18.02 -22.47
CA LEU A 511 -13.54 -17.28 -21.95
C LEU A 511 -13.17 -17.75 -20.54
N ALA A 512 -14.16 -17.92 -19.65
CA ALA A 512 -13.94 -18.43 -18.29
C ALA A 512 -13.27 -19.82 -18.29
N ARG A 513 -13.69 -20.71 -19.20
CA ARG A 513 -13.08 -22.04 -19.40
C ARG A 513 -11.60 -21.93 -19.79
N ARG A 514 -11.29 -21.07 -20.76
CA ARG A 514 -9.88 -20.87 -21.17
C ARG A 514 -9.01 -20.31 -20.04
N GLN A 515 -9.60 -19.49 -19.16
CA GLN A 515 -8.92 -18.91 -18.02
C GLN A 515 -8.75 -19.88 -16.83
N GLY A 516 -9.41 -21.04 -16.83
CA GLY A 516 -9.47 -21.91 -15.66
C GLY A 516 -10.26 -21.30 -14.49
N ALA A 517 -11.20 -20.39 -14.79
CA ALA A 517 -11.97 -19.61 -13.81
C ALA A 517 -13.36 -20.26 -13.57
N LEU A 518 -13.39 -21.37 -12.82
CA LEU A 518 -14.60 -22.15 -12.57
C LEU A 518 -15.75 -21.33 -11.97
N ALA A 519 -15.43 -20.35 -11.10
CA ALA A 519 -16.45 -19.48 -10.52
C ALA A 519 -17.15 -18.64 -11.59
N TRP A 520 -16.41 -18.08 -12.53
CA TRP A 520 -16.99 -17.36 -13.68
C TRP A 520 -17.70 -18.29 -14.66
N GLU A 521 -17.20 -19.53 -14.87
CA GLU A 521 -17.93 -20.54 -15.65
C GLU A 521 -19.31 -20.80 -15.06
N LEU A 522 -19.39 -21.00 -13.73
CA LEU A 522 -20.66 -21.27 -13.04
C LEU A 522 -21.64 -20.11 -13.19
N ARG A 523 -21.20 -18.87 -12.98
CA ARG A 523 -22.07 -17.69 -13.13
C ARG A 523 -22.56 -17.52 -14.56
N ALA A 524 -21.68 -17.63 -15.56
CA ALA A 524 -22.03 -17.50 -16.95
C ALA A 524 -22.97 -18.64 -17.42
N GLY A 525 -22.70 -19.87 -16.97
CA GLY A 525 -23.57 -21.04 -17.22
C GLY A 525 -24.94 -20.87 -16.61
N THR A 526 -25.04 -20.35 -15.40
CA THR A 526 -26.30 -20.08 -14.70
C THR A 526 -27.14 -19.02 -15.44
N SER A 527 -26.51 -17.92 -15.89
CA SER A 527 -27.18 -16.89 -16.70
C SER A 527 -27.69 -17.44 -18.04
N LEU A 528 -26.88 -18.28 -18.71
CA LEU A 528 -27.28 -18.92 -19.97
C LEU A 528 -28.45 -19.88 -19.77
N ALA A 529 -28.41 -20.73 -18.76
CA ALA A 529 -29.49 -21.67 -18.42
C ALA A 529 -30.80 -20.95 -18.06
N GLY A 530 -30.71 -19.88 -17.26
CA GLY A 530 -31.87 -19.05 -16.92
C GLY A 530 -32.53 -18.40 -18.14
N LEU A 531 -31.73 -17.91 -19.10
CA LEU A 531 -32.26 -17.35 -20.36
C LEU A 531 -33.00 -18.39 -21.21
N GLN A 532 -32.51 -19.63 -21.21
CA GLN A 532 -33.14 -20.74 -21.95
C GLN A 532 -34.51 -21.13 -21.34
N SER A 533 -34.58 -21.19 -20.00
CA SER A 533 -35.85 -21.47 -19.29
C SER A 533 -36.93 -20.42 -19.59
N LEU A 534 -36.58 -19.13 -19.65
CA LEU A 534 -37.50 -18.06 -20.00
C LEU A 534 -38.06 -18.20 -21.44
N ARG A 535 -37.27 -18.69 -22.37
CA ARG A 535 -37.68 -18.93 -23.76
C ARG A 535 -38.59 -20.18 -23.93
N GLY A 536 -38.38 -21.19 -23.08
CA GLY A 536 -39.20 -22.40 -23.05
C GLY A 536 -40.65 -22.11 -22.62
N VAL A 537 -40.84 -21.32 -21.58
CA VAL A 537 -42.14 -20.93 -21.04
C VAL A 537 -42.95 -20.10 -22.05
N GLY A 538 -42.33 -19.24 -22.84
CA GLY A 538 -42.99 -18.42 -23.87
C GLY A 538 -43.52 -19.21 -25.09
N ARG A 539 -43.05 -20.45 -25.32
CA ARG A 539 -43.48 -21.31 -26.42
C ARG A 539 -44.72 -22.18 -26.11
N HIS A 540 -45.09 -22.34 -24.85
CA HIS A 540 -46.24 -23.15 -24.45
C HIS A 540 -47.57 -22.36 -24.44
N GLY A 541 -47.54 -21.04 -24.67
CA GLY A 541 -48.75 -20.18 -24.66
C GLY A 541 -49.33 -19.81 -26.02
N GLY A 542 -48.81 -20.29 -27.16
CA GLY A 542 -49.28 -19.90 -28.50
C GLY A 542 -49.43 -21.09 -29.43
N HIS A 543 -50.67 -21.55 -29.63
CA HIS A 543 -51.02 -22.46 -30.71
C HIS A 543 -50.89 -21.77 -32.08
N THR A 544 -49.74 -21.94 -32.76
CA THR A 544 -49.69 -21.85 -34.23
C THR A 544 -48.66 -22.86 -34.73
N ARG A 545 -49.20 -23.91 -35.38
CA ARG A 545 -48.45 -24.84 -36.21
C ARG A 545 -47.85 -24.07 -37.40
N GLY A 546 -46.55 -23.88 -37.41
CA GLY A 546 -45.77 -23.39 -38.54
C GLY A 546 -44.39 -24.02 -38.47
N ALA A 547 -44.13 -24.97 -39.37
CA ALA A 547 -42.85 -25.65 -39.53
C ALA A 547 -41.76 -24.65 -39.90
N ALA A 548 -40.76 -24.48 -39.01
CA ALA A 548 -39.47 -23.96 -39.34
C ALA A 548 -38.42 -24.88 -38.70
N THR A 549 -37.96 -25.84 -39.49
CA THR A 549 -36.79 -26.69 -39.23
C THR A 549 -35.52 -25.85 -39.38
N GLY A 550 -35.16 -25.11 -38.31
CA GLY A 550 -33.79 -24.62 -38.08
C GLY A 550 -33.15 -25.47 -36.98
N PRO A 551 -31.85 -25.78 -37.03
CA PRO A 551 -31.23 -26.59 -35.99
C PRO A 551 -31.38 -25.86 -34.64
N ALA A 552 -32.12 -26.49 -33.74
CA ALA A 552 -32.23 -26.08 -32.35
C ALA A 552 -30.87 -26.35 -31.68
N ASN A 553 -29.94 -25.40 -31.77
CA ASN A 553 -28.74 -25.37 -30.93
C ASN A 553 -29.12 -24.89 -29.51
N GLY A 554 -30.13 -25.54 -28.89
CA GLY A 554 -30.43 -25.44 -27.46
C GLY A 554 -29.55 -26.47 -26.75
N GLU A 555 -28.34 -26.12 -26.38
CA GLU A 555 -27.67 -26.87 -25.32
C GLU A 555 -28.64 -26.92 -24.12
N ASP A 556 -29.02 -28.13 -23.70
CA ASP A 556 -29.87 -28.33 -22.53
C ASP A 556 -29.22 -27.62 -21.32
N ALA A 557 -29.99 -26.78 -20.63
CA ALA A 557 -29.49 -26.04 -19.45
C ALA A 557 -28.89 -27.00 -18.41
N ALA A 558 -29.43 -28.22 -18.28
CA ALA A 558 -28.87 -29.27 -17.44
C ALA A 558 -27.51 -29.76 -17.94
N ALA A 559 -27.33 -29.87 -19.27
CA ALA A 559 -26.04 -30.25 -19.85
C ALA A 559 -24.92 -29.24 -19.60
N VAL A 560 -25.25 -27.97 -19.39
CA VAL A 560 -24.28 -26.91 -19.04
C VAL A 560 -23.99 -26.91 -17.55
N LEU A 561 -25.02 -26.94 -16.67
CA LEU A 561 -24.84 -26.70 -15.24
C LEU A 561 -24.37 -27.93 -14.44
N ALA A 562 -24.88 -29.15 -14.79
CA ALA A 562 -24.55 -30.35 -14.02
C ALA A 562 -23.03 -30.67 -14.01
N PRO A 563 -22.30 -30.62 -15.15
CA PRO A 563 -20.85 -30.81 -15.13
C PRO A 563 -20.08 -29.74 -14.36
N LEU A 564 -20.57 -28.49 -14.35
CA LEU A 564 -19.93 -27.39 -13.61
C LEU A 564 -20.07 -27.59 -12.11
N LEU A 565 -21.29 -27.91 -11.65
CA LEU A 565 -21.57 -28.18 -10.24
C LEU A 565 -20.82 -29.40 -9.72
N ALA A 566 -20.60 -30.43 -10.54
CA ALA A 566 -19.83 -31.61 -10.19
C ALA A 566 -18.32 -31.32 -9.93
N ARG A 567 -17.79 -30.23 -10.49
CA ARG A 567 -16.41 -29.79 -10.28
C ARG A 567 -16.21 -29.07 -8.92
N TYR A 568 -17.30 -28.58 -8.29
CA TYR A 568 -17.22 -27.93 -6.98
C TYR A 568 -17.13 -29.00 -5.88
N ARG A 569 -16.01 -29.02 -5.15
CA ARG A 569 -15.77 -29.95 -4.05
C ARG A 569 -16.10 -29.34 -2.68
N GLU A 570 -16.27 -28.03 -2.62
CA GLU A 570 -16.59 -27.25 -1.42
C GLU A 570 -17.51 -26.08 -1.78
N GLY A 571 -17.94 -25.29 -0.79
CA GLY A 571 -18.74 -24.09 -1.03
C GLY A 571 -20.21 -24.36 -1.36
N ALA A 572 -20.77 -25.51 -0.92
CA ALA A 572 -22.16 -25.89 -1.17
C ALA A 572 -23.18 -24.83 -0.72
N THR A 573 -22.83 -24.01 0.25
CA THR A 573 -23.65 -22.95 0.84
C THR A 573 -23.39 -21.57 0.23
N THR A 574 -22.49 -21.44 -0.73
CA THR A 574 -22.23 -20.16 -1.39
C THR A 574 -23.40 -19.78 -2.29
N ARG A 575 -23.65 -18.46 -2.40
CA ARG A 575 -24.76 -17.91 -3.18
C ARG A 575 -24.76 -18.42 -4.62
N ASP A 576 -23.61 -18.46 -5.27
CA ASP A 576 -23.50 -18.86 -6.68
C ASP A 576 -23.87 -20.33 -6.88
N VAL A 577 -23.43 -21.23 -5.99
CA VAL A 577 -23.75 -22.66 -6.02
C VAL A 577 -25.24 -22.89 -5.73
N ILE A 578 -25.82 -22.18 -4.75
CA ILE A 578 -27.26 -22.28 -4.43
C ILE A 578 -28.11 -21.84 -5.64
N ILE A 579 -27.78 -20.70 -6.24
CA ILE A 579 -28.50 -20.19 -7.42
C ILE A 579 -28.40 -21.17 -8.60
N ALA A 580 -27.20 -21.71 -8.85
CA ALA A 580 -26.98 -22.66 -9.94
C ALA A 580 -27.77 -23.97 -9.73
N ARG A 581 -27.82 -24.53 -8.51
CA ARG A 581 -28.62 -25.71 -8.16
C ARG A 581 -30.11 -25.45 -8.33
N SER A 582 -30.62 -24.34 -7.80
CA SER A 582 -32.02 -23.97 -7.97
C SER A 582 -32.41 -23.73 -9.46
N CYS A 583 -31.45 -23.24 -10.26
CA CYS A 583 -31.64 -23.10 -11.68
C CYS A 583 -31.72 -24.47 -12.37
N LEU A 584 -30.83 -25.40 -12.01
CA LEU A 584 -30.81 -26.76 -12.53
C LEU A 584 -32.12 -27.53 -12.22
N GLU A 585 -32.59 -27.42 -10.97
CA GLU A 585 -33.86 -28.04 -10.52
C GLU A 585 -35.05 -27.54 -11.36
N ARG A 586 -35.14 -26.22 -11.58
CA ARG A 586 -36.22 -25.64 -12.43
C ARG A 586 -36.13 -26.02 -13.89
N CYS A 587 -34.95 -26.34 -14.40
CA CYS A 587 -34.77 -26.79 -15.79
C CYS A 587 -35.05 -28.28 -15.95
N SER A 588 -35.01 -29.07 -14.86
CA SER A 588 -35.27 -30.52 -14.85
C SER A 588 -36.72 -30.87 -14.50
N ALA A 589 -37.50 -29.90 -13.98
CA ALA A 589 -38.93 -30.01 -13.71
C ALA A 589 -39.75 -29.50 -14.90
#